data_f3b11191ebd1e42fd7639b1b91e72c51
#
_entry.id   f3b11191ebd1e42fd7639b1b91e72c51
#
_cell.length_a   1.000
_cell.length_b   1.000
_cell.length_c   1.000
_cell.angle_alpha   90.00
_cell.angle_beta   90.00
_cell.angle_gamma   90.00
#
_symmetry.space_group_name_H-M   'P 1'
#
loop_
_entity.id
_entity.type
_entity.pdbx_description
1 polymer ?
#
loop_
_entity_poly.entity_id
_entity_poly.type
_entity_poly.pdbx_seq_one_letter_code
_entity_poly.pdbx_strand_id
1 'polypeptide(L)'
;MDFITLLRTTSVEEAMSLPPPCVPPETPLSRVLAALQGRRAGAVIICRDEQVCGIFTERDFLSLVNADCSFDEPIERYMIRDPVVLPTSATLAEAIRKMSLGGYRHLPIVDEASRPIGMVKVKNVVHFLVEHLSRTVHHATPEAPLMGREGA
;
A
#
# COMPACT_ATOMS: atom_id res chain seq x y z
N MET A 1 22.92 12.80 8.76
CA MET A 1 21.53 13.11 8.36
C MET A 1 20.61 12.54 9.42
N ASP A 2 19.79 13.37 10.01
CA ASP A 2 18.83 12.89 10.99
C ASP A 2 17.70 12.10 10.30
N PHE A 3 16.97 11.32 11.10
CA PHE A 3 15.94 10.42 10.61
C PHE A 3 14.76 11.16 9.94
N ILE A 4 14.37 12.30 10.49
CA ILE A 4 13.28 13.13 9.92
C ILE A 4 13.68 13.67 8.56
N THR A 5 14.90 14.16 8.42
CA THR A 5 15.43 14.65 7.15
C THR A 5 15.49 13.52 6.12
N LEU A 6 15.90 12.33 6.54
CA LEU A 6 15.88 11.14 5.66
C LEU A 6 14.49 10.87 5.10
N LEU A 7 13.46 10.88 5.94
CA LEU A 7 12.08 10.64 5.50
C LEU A 7 11.57 11.73 4.56
N ARG A 8 11.97 12.96 4.78
CA ARG A 8 11.54 14.11 3.96
C ARG A 8 12.24 14.20 2.61
N THR A 9 13.38 13.54 2.47
CA THR A 9 14.19 13.60 1.25
C THR A 9 14.19 12.29 0.47
N THR A 10 13.70 11.20 1.04
CA THR A 10 13.64 9.90 0.36
C THR A 10 12.34 9.76 -0.41
N SER A 11 12.45 9.41 -1.69
CA SER A 11 11.30 9.18 -2.55
C SER A 11 10.53 7.93 -2.13
N VAL A 12 9.22 7.94 -2.36
CA VAL A 12 8.38 6.76 -2.19
C VAL A 12 8.81 5.58 -3.04
N GLU A 13 9.54 5.83 -4.13
CA GLU A 13 10.09 4.78 -5.00
C GLU A 13 11.01 3.81 -4.26
N GLU A 14 11.71 4.30 -3.22
CA GLU A 14 12.61 3.47 -2.41
C GLU A 14 11.90 2.40 -1.59
N ALA A 15 10.61 2.58 -1.33
CA ALA A 15 9.80 1.66 -0.54
C ALA A 15 8.63 1.06 -1.33
N MET A 16 8.46 1.42 -2.60
CA MET A 16 7.35 0.88 -3.36
C MET A 16 7.64 -0.52 -3.88
N SER A 17 6.59 -1.34 -3.91
CA SER A 17 6.57 -2.61 -4.60
C SER A 17 6.00 -2.44 -6.01
N LEU A 18 6.15 -3.46 -6.85
CA LEU A 18 5.49 -3.51 -8.15
C LEU A 18 3.98 -3.31 -7.98
N PRO A 19 3.29 -2.75 -8.98
CA PRO A 19 1.85 -2.55 -8.86
C PRO A 19 1.12 -3.88 -8.72
N PRO A 20 0.06 -3.93 -7.89
CA PRO A 20 -0.81 -5.09 -7.84
C PRO A 20 -1.58 -5.25 -9.14
N PRO A 21 -2.31 -6.36 -9.31
CA PRO A 21 -3.15 -6.55 -10.48
C PRO A 21 -4.08 -5.36 -10.71
N CYS A 22 -4.22 -4.95 -11.96
CA CYS A 22 -5.20 -3.95 -12.39
C CYS A 22 -6.32 -4.64 -13.13
N VAL A 23 -7.55 -4.30 -12.80
CA VAL A 23 -8.75 -4.85 -13.44
C VAL A 23 -9.68 -3.70 -13.84
N PRO A 24 -10.46 -3.87 -14.91
CA PRO A 24 -11.47 -2.88 -15.26
C PRO A 24 -12.65 -2.89 -14.26
N PRO A 25 -13.43 -1.78 -14.21
CA PRO A 25 -14.54 -1.65 -13.26
C PRO A 25 -15.64 -2.70 -13.41
N GLU A 26 -15.77 -3.26 -14.61
CA GLU A 26 -16.78 -4.27 -14.92
C GLU A 26 -16.43 -5.67 -14.41
N THR A 27 -15.21 -5.85 -13.92
CA THR A 27 -14.73 -7.14 -13.43
C THR A 27 -15.60 -7.66 -12.29
N PRO A 28 -16.11 -8.90 -12.36
CA PRO A 28 -16.92 -9.46 -11.28
C PRO A 28 -16.13 -9.55 -9.98
N LEU A 29 -16.80 -9.36 -8.85
CA LEU A 29 -16.21 -9.47 -7.52
C LEU A 29 -15.46 -10.79 -7.34
N SER A 30 -16.00 -11.90 -7.86
CA SER A 30 -15.35 -13.23 -7.79
C SER A 30 -13.95 -13.24 -8.37
N ARG A 31 -13.74 -12.56 -9.50
CA ARG A 31 -12.41 -12.46 -10.14
C ARG A 31 -11.46 -11.57 -9.36
N VAL A 32 -11.98 -10.51 -8.77
CA VAL A 32 -11.19 -9.61 -7.92
C VAL A 32 -10.69 -10.36 -6.69
N LEU A 33 -11.53 -11.17 -6.06
CA LEU A 33 -11.16 -12.01 -4.92
C LEU A 33 -10.08 -13.03 -5.31
N ALA A 34 -10.19 -13.66 -6.48
CA ALA A 34 -9.16 -14.55 -6.99
C ALA A 34 -7.82 -13.83 -7.19
N ALA A 35 -7.85 -12.59 -7.69
CA ALA A 35 -6.65 -11.78 -7.86
C ALA A 35 -6.02 -11.39 -6.53
N LEU A 36 -6.82 -11.07 -5.51
CA LEU A 36 -6.34 -10.82 -4.16
C LEU A 36 -5.61 -12.04 -3.58
N GLN A 37 -6.16 -13.22 -3.77
CA GLN A 37 -5.60 -14.46 -3.26
C GLN A 37 -4.30 -14.84 -3.98
N GLY A 38 -4.25 -14.65 -5.29
CA GLY A 38 -3.18 -15.18 -6.15
C GLY A 38 -1.81 -14.51 -5.97
N ARG A 39 -1.75 -13.23 -5.63
CA ARG A 39 -0.50 -12.46 -5.57
C ARG A 39 -0.12 -11.97 -4.18
N ARG A 40 -0.91 -12.23 -3.17
CA ARG A 40 -0.69 -11.75 -1.79
C ARG A 40 -0.46 -10.23 -1.71
N ALA A 41 -1.02 -9.51 -2.66
CA ALA A 41 -0.84 -8.06 -2.72
C ALA A 41 -1.65 -7.31 -1.66
N GLY A 42 -2.69 -7.93 -1.13
CA GLY A 42 -3.60 -7.30 -0.18
C GLY A 42 -4.56 -6.29 -0.81
N ALA A 43 -4.38 -5.97 -2.07
CA ALA A 43 -5.18 -5.00 -2.80
C ALA A 43 -5.22 -5.31 -4.30
N VAL A 44 -6.28 -4.85 -4.95
CA VAL A 44 -6.41 -4.82 -6.41
C VAL A 44 -6.71 -3.39 -6.81
N ILE A 45 -6.05 -2.90 -7.85
CA ILE A 45 -6.30 -1.57 -8.41
C ILE A 45 -7.32 -1.70 -9.51
N ILE A 46 -8.29 -0.82 -9.54
CA ILE A 46 -9.27 -0.75 -10.60
C ILE A 46 -8.91 0.42 -11.51
N CYS A 47 -8.78 0.13 -12.80
CA CYS A 47 -8.38 1.12 -13.80
C CYS A 47 -9.42 1.21 -14.89
N ARG A 48 -9.66 2.45 -15.34
CA ARG A 48 -10.41 2.75 -16.56
C ARG A 48 -9.48 3.51 -17.48
N ASP A 49 -9.39 3.04 -18.73
CA ASP A 49 -8.46 3.65 -19.70
C ASP A 49 -7.02 3.77 -19.15
N GLU A 50 -6.55 2.71 -18.51
CA GLU A 50 -5.23 2.61 -17.86
C GLU A 50 -5.00 3.55 -16.66
N GLN A 51 -6.00 4.34 -16.30
CA GLN A 51 -5.92 5.26 -15.16
C GLN A 51 -6.60 4.69 -13.92
N VAL A 52 -6.00 4.90 -12.77
CA VAL A 52 -6.57 4.46 -11.49
C VAL A 52 -7.90 5.15 -11.24
N CYS A 53 -8.96 4.37 -11.05
CA CYS A 53 -10.29 4.87 -10.69
C CYS A 53 -10.83 4.26 -9.40
N GLY A 54 -10.19 3.22 -8.89
CA GLY A 54 -10.64 2.58 -7.66
C GLY A 54 -9.56 1.69 -7.05
N ILE A 55 -9.81 1.28 -5.81
CA ILE A 55 -9.02 0.27 -5.11
C ILE A 55 -9.97 -0.63 -4.32
N PHE A 56 -9.59 -1.90 -4.21
CA PHE A 56 -10.30 -2.87 -3.40
C PHE A 56 -9.30 -3.71 -2.62
N THR A 57 -9.47 -3.77 -1.31
CA THR A 57 -8.54 -4.43 -0.41
C THR A 57 -9.19 -5.62 0.30
N GLU A 58 -8.37 -6.46 0.93
CA GLU A 58 -8.85 -7.54 1.80
C GLU A 58 -9.76 -7.01 2.91
N ARG A 59 -9.43 -5.84 3.46
CA ARG A 59 -10.26 -5.19 4.48
C ARG A 59 -11.64 -4.80 3.95
N ASP A 60 -11.72 -4.30 2.72
CA ASP A 60 -12.98 -3.98 2.08
C ASP A 60 -13.84 -5.24 1.89
N PHE A 61 -13.21 -6.35 1.54
CA PHE A 61 -13.90 -7.63 1.43
C PHE A 61 -14.48 -8.08 2.79
N LEU A 62 -13.73 -7.94 3.87
CA LEU A 62 -14.23 -8.27 5.21
C LEU A 62 -15.49 -7.49 5.56
N SER A 63 -15.56 -6.23 5.13
CA SER A 63 -16.75 -5.40 5.33
C SER A 63 -17.97 -5.90 4.56
N LEU A 64 -17.75 -6.64 3.47
CA LEU A 64 -18.84 -7.19 2.65
C LEU A 64 -19.38 -8.54 3.15
N VAL A 65 -18.64 -9.24 3.99
CA VAL A 65 -19.02 -10.60 4.45
C VAL A 65 -20.40 -10.63 5.13
N ASN A 66 -20.75 -9.55 5.81
CA ASN A 66 -22.04 -9.41 6.48
C ASN A 66 -23.07 -8.57 5.70
N ALA A 67 -22.74 -8.19 4.46
CA ALA A 67 -23.62 -7.43 3.60
C ALA A 67 -24.16 -8.32 2.48
N ASP A 68 -25.32 -7.96 1.93
CA ASP A 68 -25.85 -8.59 0.74
C ASP A 68 -25.02 -8.18 -0.46
N CYS A 69 -24.04 -9.00 -0.81
CA CYS A 69 -23.23 -8.80 -2.01
C CYS A 69 -23.39 -9.99 -2.95
N SER A 70 -23.33 -9.75 -4.23
CA SER A 70 -23.28 -10.79 -5.25
C SER A 70 -21.90 -10.86 -5.86
N PHE A 71 -21.32 -12.06 -5.90
CA PHE A 71 -19.99 -12.30 -6.49
C PHE A 71 -19.96 -12.07 -8.00
N ASP A 72 -21.11 -12.02 -8.65
CA ASP A 72 -21.23 -11.76 -10.09
C ASP A 72 -21.31 -10.28 -10.43
N GLU A 73 -21.50 -9.42 -9.43
CA GLU A 73 -21.60 -7.99 -9.64
C GLU A 73 -20.24 -7.35 -9.94
N PRO A 74 -20.24 -6.25 -10.75
CA PRO A 74 -19.00 -5.57 -11.08
C PRO A 74 -18.37 -4.92 -9.85
N ILE A 75 -17.04 -4.94 -9.81
CA ILE A 75 -16.27 -4.40 -8.67
C ILE A 75 -16.52 -2.93 -8.43
N GLU A 76 -16.93 -2.16 -9.45
CA GLU A 76 -17.23 -0.75 -9.27
C GLU A 76 -18.32 -0.47 -8.23
N ARG A 77 -19.16 -1.45 -7.93
CA ARG A 77 -20.17 -1.34 -6.86
C ARG A 77 -19.58 -1.40 -5.47
N TYR A 78 -18.41 -2.01 -5.30
CA TYR A 78 -17.82 -2.31 -4.00
C TYR A 78 -16.48 -1.63 -3.77
N MET A 79 -15.82 -1.17 -4.83
CA MET A 79 -14.51 -0.53 -4.72
C MET A 79 -14.60 0.82 -4.01
N ILE A 80 -13.48 1.23 -3.44
CA ILE A 80 -13.30 2.62 -3.02
C ILE A 80 -12.99 3.43 -4.26
N ARG A 81 -13.83 4.40 -4.56
CA ARG A 81 -13.70 5.28 -5.73
C ARG A 81 -12.69 6.37 -5.45
N ASP A 82 -11.97 6.79 -6.49
CA ASP A 82 -11.00 7.87 -6.45
C ASP A 82 -10.07 7.74 -5.23
N PRO A 83 -9.31 6.64 -5.15
CA PRO A 83 -8.45 6.40 -4.00
C PRO A 83 -7.37 7.46 -3.89
N VAL A 84 -6.86 7.65 -2.68
CA VAL A 84 -5.68 8.48 -2.47
C VAL A 84 -4.49 7.81 -3.15
N VAL A 85 -3.83 8.55 -4.02
CA VAL A 85 -2.64 8.12 -4.76
C VAL A 85 -1.50 9.10 -4.51
N LEU A 86 -0.27 8.68 -4.79
CA LEU A 86 0.90 9.53 -4.70
C LEU A 86 1.68 9.51 -6.01
N PRO A 87 2.26 10.65 -6.41
CA PRO A 87 3.20 10.69 -7.52
C PRO A 87 4.56 10.11 -7.10
N THR A 88 5.41 9.77 -8.07
CA THR A 88 6.78 9.30 -7.81
C THR A 88 7.64 10.34 -7.09
N SER A 89 7.31 11.61 -7.24
CA SER A 89 7.99 12.72 -6.55
C SER A 89 7.65 12.83 -5.07
N ALA A 90 6.63 12.12 -4.59
CA ALA A 90 6.26 12.13 -3.18
C ALA A 90 7.38 11.53 -2.32
N THR A 91 7.47 11.98 -1.09
CA THR A 91 8.44 11.49 -0.11
C THR A 91 7.84 10.44 0.80
N LEU A 92 8.71 9.69 1.49
CA LEU A 92 8.26 8.76 2.52
C LEU A 92 7.52 9.47 3.65
N ALA A 93 7.92 10.68 3.99
CA ALA A 93 7.22 11.49 4.99
C ALA A 93 5.77 11.77 4.58
N GLU A 94 5.54 12.10 3.31
CA GLU A 94 4.19 12.30 2.78
C GLU A 94 3.36 11.03 2.80
N ALA A 95 3.95 9.90 2.42
CA ALA A 95 3.28 8.60 2.48
C ALA A 95 2.87 8.24 3.91
N ILE A 96 3.78 8.39 4.86
CA ILE A 96 3.51 8.13 6.28
C ILE A 96 2.39 9.03 6.79
N ARG A 97 2.42 10.29 6.43
CA ARG A 97 1.38 11.24 6.81
C ARG A 97 0.01 10.81 6.29
N LYS A 98 -0.08 10.44 5.00
CA LYS A 98 -1.33 9.95 4.40
C LYS A 98 -1.84 8.69 5.09
N MET A 99 -0.96 7.73 5.35
CA MET A 99 -1.31 6.49 6.05
C MET A 99 -1.79 6.76 7.47
N SER A 100 -1.09 7.61 8.20
CA SER A 100 -1.35 7.92 9.59
C SER A 100 -2.65 8.69 9.78
N LEU A 101 -2.88 9.74 8.98
CA LEU A 101 -4.07 10.58 9.10
C LEU A 101 -5.31 9.96 8.45
N GLY A 102 -5.13 9.25 7.33
CA GLY A 102 -6.25 8.69 6.58
C GLY A 102 -6.56 7.23 6.90
N GLY A 103 -5.72 6.55 7.65
CA GLY A 103 -5.88 5.13 7.93
C GLY A 103 -5.63 4.21 6.74
N TYR A 104 -4.97 4.70 5.71
CA TYR A 104 -4.66 3.92 4.52
C TYR A 104 -3.51 2.97 4.78
N ARG A 105 -3.63 1.72 4.33
CA ARG A 105 -2.56 0.71 4.38
C ARG A 105 -1.91 0.48 3.03
N HIS A 106 -2.53 0.97 1.97
CA HIS A 106 -2.11 0.82 0.58
C HIS A 106 -2.26 2.16 -0.13
N LEU A 107 -1.18 2.66 -0.69
CA LEU A 107 -1.19 3.90 -1.48
C LEU A 107 -0.62 3.58 -2.87
N PRO A 108 -1.47 3.61 -3.91
CA PRO A 108 -0.98 3.48 -5.28
C PRO A 108 -0.05 4.63 -5.64
N ILE A 109 1.03 4.31 -6.33
CA ILE A 109 1.92 5.30 -6.91
C ILE A 109 1.60 5.37 -8.39
N VAL A 110 1.39 6.57 -8.88
CA VAL A 110 0.98 6.81 -10.27
C VAL A 110 1.98 7.71 -11.00
N ASP A 111 2.01 7.56 -12.32
CA ASP A 111 2.74 8.48 -13.19
C ASP A 111 1.92 9.74 -13.49
N GLU A 112 2.45 10.62 -14.36
CA GLU A 112 1.77 11.86 -14.76
C GLU A 112 0.44 11.63 -15.48
N ALA A 113 0.25 10.45 -16.07
CA ALA A 113 -0.99 10.06 -16.74
C ALA A 113 -1.96 9.31 -15.82
N SER A 114 -1.73 9.30 -14.50
CA SER A 114 -2.53 8.58 -13.51
C SER A 114 -2.51 7.06 -13.67
N ARG A 115 -1.49 6.52 -14.34
CA ARG A 115 -1.31 5.08 -14.49
C ARG A 115 -0.59 4.51 -13.27
N PRO A 116 -1.03 3.36 -12.74
CA PRO A 116 -0.37 2.76 -11.58
C PRO A 116 0.99 2.19 -11.97
N ILE A 117 2.02 2.62 -11.26
CA ILE A 117 3.40 2.18 -11.48
C ILE A 117 3.99 1.45 -10.26
N GLY A 118 3.31 1.53 -9.14
CA GLY A 118 3.75 0.87 -7.92
C GLY A 118 2.72 0.98 -6.83
N MET A 119 3.05 0.39 -5.68
CA MET A 119 2.24 0.42 -4.48
C MET A 119 3.15 0.61 -3.28
N VAL A 120 2.83 1.56 -2.41
CA VAL A 120 3.46 1.67 -1.09
C VAL A 120 2.49 1.11 -0.05
N LYS A 121 2.93 0.09 0.66
CA LYS A 121 2.18 -0.52 1.76
C LYS A 121 2.79 -0.11 3.09
N VAL A 122 1.99 -0.06 4.13
CA VAL A 122 2.48 0.20 5.49
C VAL A 122 3.65 -0.71 5.84
N LYS A 123 3.57 -2.00 5.53
CA LYS A 123 4.65 -2.95 5.82
C LYS A 123 5.95 -2.62 5.08
N ASN A 124 5.88 -2.06 3.87
CA ASN A 124 7.07 -1.64 3.11
C ASN A 124 7.74 -0.45 3.78
N VAL A 125 6.95 0.50 4.26
CA VAL A 125 7.46 1.66 5.00
C VAL A 125 8.11 1.22 6.30
N VAL A 126 7.44 0.37 7.06
CA VAL A 126 7.98 -0.17 8.33
C VAL A 126 9.28 -0.92 8.08
N HIS A 127 9.34 -1.76 7.06
CA HIS A 127 10.55 -2.49 6.69
C HIS A 127 11.71 -1.54 6.36
N PHE A 128 11.45 -0.52 5.56
CA PHE A 128 12.44 0.51 5.23
C PHE A 128 12.96 1.21 6.48
N LEU A 129 12.05 1.62 7.39
CA LEU A 129 12.42 2.30 8.63
C LEU A 129 13.26 1.43 9.55
N VAL A 130 12.86 0.18 9.75
CA VAL A 130 13.58 -0.78 10.58
C VAL A 130 14.98 -1.03 10.02
N GLU A 131 15.10 -1.21 8.73
CA GLU A 131 16.38 -1.43 8.06
C GLU A 131 17.34 -0.25 8.25
N HIS A 132 16.84 0.99 8.09
CA HIS A 132 17.64 2.19 8.30
C HIS A 132 17.98 2.44 9.76
N LEU A 133 17.04 2.22 10.68
CA LEU A 133 17.31 2.32 12.11
C LEU A 133 18.34 1.29 12.56
N SER A 134 18.25 0.07 12.07
CA SER A 134 19.20 -0.99 12.37
C SER A 134 20.63 -0.62 11.95
N ARG A 135 20.80 -0.03 10.76
CA ARG A 135 22.11 0.47 10.30
C ARG A 135 22.62 1.58 11.18
N THR A 136 21.78 2.52 11.57
CA THR A 136 22.15 3.64 12.45
C THR A 136 22.57 3.15 13.81
N VAL A 137 21.84 2.21 14.39
CA VAL A 137 22.14 1.62 15.71
C VAL A 137 23.45 0.81 15.67
N HIS A 138 23.72 0.07 14.60
CA HIS A 138 24.98 -0.68 14.44
C HIS A 138 26.21 0.22 14.36
N HIS A 139 26.07 1.43 13.87
CA HIS A 139 27.16 2.38 13.79
C HIS A 139 27.31 3.26 15.04
N ALA A 140 26.30 3.33 15.90
CA ALA A 140 26.27 4.27 17.01
C ALA A 140 26.54 3.66 18.39
N THR A 141 26.32 2.36 18.60
CA THR A 141 26.53 1.70 19.89
C THR A 141 27.06 0.30 19.74
N PRO A 142 28.10 -0.07 20.54
CA PRO A 142 28.42 -1.47 20.73
C PRO A 142 27.26 -2.13 21.50
N GLU A 143 26.83 -3.23 20.99
CA GLU A 143 25.70 -4.07 21.34
C GLU A 143 25.37 -4.15 22.82
N ALA A 144 24.20 -3.66 23.18
CA ALA A 144 23.45 -4.29 24.25
C ALA A 144 22.63 -5.44 23.58
N PRO A 145 22.75 -6.67 24.05
CA PRO A 145 21.93 -7.75 23.54
C PRO A 145 20.47 -7.35 23.72
N LEU A 146 19.73 -7.32 22.61
CA LEU A 146 18.29 -7.28 22.68
C LEU A 146 17.87 -8.55 23.39
N MET A 147 17.58 -8.43 24.67
CA MET A 147 16.87 -9.47 25.38
C MET A 147 15.57 -9.66 24.65
N GLY A 148 15.46 -10.77 23.94
CA GLY A 148 14.23 -11.17 23.31
C GLY A 148 13.14 -11.10 24.37
N ARG A 149 12.20 -10.20 24.19
CA ARG A 149 10.94 -10.34 24.89
C ARG A 149 10.31 -11.61 24.36
N GLU A 150 10.36 -12.65 25.15
CA GLU A 150 9.35 -13.68 25.07
C GLU A 150 8.02 -13.00 25.32
N GLY A 151 7.37 -12.59 24.28
CA GLY A 151 6.05 -12.04 24.35
C GLY A 151 5.21 -12.70 23.30
N ALA A 152 4.20 -13.32 23.74
CA ALA A 152 3.10 -13.86 23.00
C ALA A 152 2.72 -13.02 21.79
#